data_ab7874fff1f979d4e4ed28c92285a1b2
#
_entry.id   ab7874fff1f979d4e4ed28c92285a1b2
#
_cell.length_a   1.000
_cell.length_b   1.000
_cell.length_c   1.000
_cell.angle_alpha   90.00
_cell.angle_beta   90.00
_cell.angle_gamma   90.00
#
_symmetry.space_group_name_H-M   'P 1'
#
loop_
_entity.id
_entity.type
_entity.pdbx_description
1 polymer ?
#
loop_
_entity_poly.entity_id
_entity_poly.type
_entity_poly.pdbx_seq_one_letter_code
_entity_poly.pdbx_strand_id
1 'polypeptide(L)'
;RRQRQMCIRDRYTRDAFYFSPKASYGSGNKPVVTEFKEMVCSLHSQGMNLILDMYFEGKSPEFITRCLRYYAQEYHVDGFHVLGEGFNREMLLRDGILSGAKLIFQGFDFDHFYRGKLPARRCGAESNMNFLQDMRRFLKSDEGMVEAAAWHIRHNSENHGVINYMVCQDGFTMNDLVSYNYKHNEANGEGNQDGSS
;
A
#
# COMPACT_ATOMS: atom_id res chain seq x y z
N ARG A 1 11.96 14.79 -8.43
CA ARG A 1 10.75 15.46 -8.93
C ARG A 1 10.09 14.69 -10.09
N ARG A 2 10.79 14.37 -11.19
CA ARG A 2 10.24 13.60 -12.34
C ARG A 2 9.71 12.21 -11.96
N GLN A 3 10.38 11.50 -11.06
CA GLN A 3 9.99 10.16 -10.61
C GLN A 3 8.68 10.19 -9.80
N ARG A 4 8.44 11.25 -9.04
CA ARG A 4 7.22 11.46 -8.25
C ARG A 4 5.99 11.72 -9.15
N GLN A 5 6.14 12.51 -10.21
CA GLN A 5 5.10 12.76 -11.22
C GLN A 5 4.66 11.48 -11.94
N MET A 6 5.61 10.61 -12.32
CA MET A 6 5.29 9.34 -12.99
C MET A 6 4.54 8.36 -12.08
N CYS A 7 4.91 8.25 -10.79
CA CYS A 7 4.25 7.34 -9.86
C CYS A 7 2.79 7.69 -9.59
N ILE A 8 2.44 8.97 -9.44
CA ILE A 8 1.07 9.41 -9.15
C ILE A 8 0.17 9.28 -10.38
N ARG A 9 0.61 9.73 -11.54
CA ARG A 9 -0.18 9.69 -12.80
C ARG A 9 -0.44 8.29 -13.33
N ASP A 10 0.50 7.38 -13.15
CA ASP A 10 0.39 6.03 -13.69
C ASP A 10 -0.28 5.04 -12.75
N ARG A 11 -0.44 5.37 -11.46
CA ARG A 11 -0.96 4.44 -10.45
C ARG A 11 -2.47 4.32 -10.41
N TYR A 12 -3.17 5.40 -10.65
CA TYR A 12 -4.61 5.52 -10.41
C TYR A 12 -5.38 5.94 -11.65
N THR A 13 -5.03 5.36 -12.81
CA THR A 13 -5.81 5.59 -14.03
C THR A 13 -7.12 4.81 -13.98
N ARG A 14 -8.24 5.47 -14.30
CA ARG A 14 -9.58 4.86 -14.34
C ARG A 14 -9.71 3.69 -15.32
N ASP A 15 -8.87 3.61 -16.33
CA ASP A 15 -8.87 2.60 -17.40
C ASP A 15 -7.84 1.50 -17.16
N ALA A 16 -7.80 0.93 -15.95
CA ALA A 16 -6.87 -0.13 -15.61
C ALA A 16 -7.39 -1.51 -16.06
N PHE A 17 -6.53 -2.26 -16.75
CA PHE A 17 -6.73 -3.70 -16.97
C PHE A 17 -6.24 -4.47 -15.74
N TYR A 18 -7.15 -4.73 -14.81
CA TYR A 18 -6.83 -5.26 -13.49
C TYR A 18 -6.20 -6.67 -13.48
N PHE A 19 -6.26 -7.42 -14.56
CA PHE A 19 -5.73 -8.78 -14.64
C PHE A 19 -4.40 -8.90 -15.41
N SER A 20 -3.83 -7.77 -15.83
CA SER A 20 -2.58 -7.73 -16.56
C SER A 20 -1.68 -6.60 -16.06
N PRO A 21 -0.37 -6.82 -15.97
CA PRO A 21 0.58 -5.74 -15.75
C PRO A 21 0.46 -4.68 -16.86
N LYS A 22 0.69 -3.42 -16.50
CA LYS A 22 0.61 -2.30 -17.42
C LYS A 22 1.71 -2.41 -18.49
N ALA A 23 1.33 -2.30 -19.77
CA ALA A 23 2.26 -2.45 -20.88
C ALA A 23 3.44 -1.45 -20.84
N SER A 24 3.22 -0.24 -20.28
CA SER A 24 4.26 0.77 -20.14
C SER A 24 5.38 0.40 -19.14
N TYR A 25 5.20 -0.65 -18.35
CA TYR A 25 6.25 -1.17 -17.44
C TYR A 25 7.15 -2.21 -18.10
N GLY A 26 6.76 -2.70 -19.28
CA GLY A 26 7.57 -3.66 -20.06
C GLY A 26 8.70 -2.98 -20.82
N SER A 27 9.76 -3.72 -21.10
CA SER A 27 10.89 -3.27 -21.91
C SER A 27 10.56 -3.14 -23.41
N GLY A 28 9.43 -3.73 -23.84
CA GLY A 28 9.03 -3.85 -25.24
C GLY A 28 9.67 -5.02 -26.00
N ASN A 29 10.61 -5.75 -25.39
CA ASN A 29 11.29 -6.89 -26.01
C ASN A 29 10.51 -8.21 -25.87
N LYS A 30 9.70 -8.33 -24.84
CA LYS A 30 8.86 -9.49 -24.53
C LYS A 30 7.45 -9.04 -24.11
N PRO A 31 6.46 -9.94 -24.11
CA PRO A 31 5.17 -9.64 -23.50
C PRO A 31 5.34 -9.22 -22.03
N VAL A 32 4.71 -8.13 -21.61
CA VAL A 32 4.82 -7.60 -20.25
C VAL A 32 4.48 -8.63 -19.16
N VAL A 33 3.55 -9.54 -19.45
CA VAL A 33 3.19 -10.66 -18.56
C VAL A 33 4.38 -11.58 -18.31
N THR A 34 5.14 -11.89 -19.36
CA THR A 34 6.34 -12.72 -19.25
C THR A 34 7.43 -12.02 -18.44
N GLU A 35 7.70 -10.76 -18.75
CA GLU A 35 8.69 -9.96 -18.01
C GLU A 35 8.32 -9.82 -16.53
N PHE A 36 7.03 -9.64 -16.22
CA PHE A 36 6.56 -9.58 -14.85
C PHE A 36 6.79 -10.90 -14.10
N LYS A 37 6.48 -12.05 -14.72
CA LYS A 37 6.74 -13.38 -14.14
C LYS A 37 8.25 -13.63 -13.93
N GLU A 38 9.07 -13.26 -14.90
CA GLU A 38 10.53 -13.36 -14.79
C GLU A 38 11.08 -12.50 -13.63
N MET A 39 10.55 -11.28 -13.48
CA MET A 39 10.90 -10.39 -12.37
C MET A 39 10.53 -11.03 -11.02
N VAL A 40 9.31 -11.56 -10.86
CA VAL A 40 8.87 -12.22 -9.62
C VAL A 40 9.78 -13.41 -9.30
N CYS A 41 10.06 -14.28 -10.28
CA CYS A 41 10.99 -15.41 -10.11
C CYS A 41 12.38 -14.94 -9.67
N SER A 42 12.89 -13.87 -10.27
CA SER A 42 14.20 -13.30 -9.90
C SER A 42 14.21 -12.78 -8.47
N LEU A 43 13.16 -12.09 -8.02
CA LEU A 43 13.03 -11.62 -6.64
C LEU A 43 12.99 -12.80 -5.65
N HIS A 44 12.17 -13.81 -5.94
CA HIS A 44 12.07 -15.01 -5.10
C HIS A 44 13.39 -15.78 -5.00
N SER A 45 14.15 -15.88 -6.11
CA SER A 45 15.47 -16.53 -6.09
C SER A 45 16.48 -15.83 -5.16
N GLN A 46 16.24 -14.54 -4.86
CA GLN A 46 17.06 -13.75 -3.94
C GLN A 46 16.44 -13.66 -2.52
N GLY A 47 15.37 -14.43 -2.25
CA GLY A 47 14.68 -14.43 -0.95
C GLY A 47 13.83 -13.18 -0.69
N MET A 48 13.49 -12.42 -1.73
CA MET A 48 12.65 -11.22 -1.62
C MET A 48 11.20 -11.55 -1.95
N ASN A 49 10.27 -11.04 -1.13
CA ASN A 49 8.84 -11.11 -1.38
C ASN A 49 8.36 -9.87 -2.15
N LEU A 50 7.36 -10.05 -3.01
CA LEU A 50 6.73 -8.98 -3.76
C LEU A 50 5.35 -8.66 -3.17
N ILE A 51 5.15 -7.40 -2.77
CA ILE A 51 3.85 -6.87 -2.37
C ILE A 51 3.42 -5.82 -3.39
N LEU A 52 2.20 -5.95 -3.91
CA LEU A 52 1.64 -5.01 -4.88
C LEU A 52 0.68 -4.02 -4.21
N ASP A 53 0.85 -2.74 -4.52
CA ASP A 53 -0.18 -1.74 -4.29
C ASP A 53 -1.26 -1.88 -5.35
N MET A 54 -2.50 -2.21 -4.94
CA MET A 54 -3.64 -2.40 -5.83
C MET A 54 -4.75 -1.42 -5.46
N TYR A 55 -4.99 -0.46 -6.33
CA TYR A 55 -6.05 0.54 -6.16
C TYR A 55 -7.31 0.13 -6.92
N PHE A 56 -8.45 0.15 -6.24
CA PHE A 56 -9.75 -0.17 -6.81
C PHE A 56 -10.74 0.98 -6.62
N GLU A 57 -11.45 1.32 -7.69
CA GLU A 57 -12.53 2.30 -7.69
C GLU A 57 -13.68 1.77 -8.52
N GLY A 58 -14.91 1.83 -7.99
CA GLY A 58 -16.12 1.42 -8.69
C GLY A 58 -16.19 -0.06 -9.09
N LYS A 59 -15.46 -0.95 -8.39
CA LYS A 59 -15.48 -2.40 -8.63
C LYS A 59 -16.21 -3.12 -7.51
N SER A 60 -16.86 -4.26 -7.86
CA SER A 60 -17.52 -5.08 -6.85
C SER A 60 -16.52 -5.86 -5.98
N PRO A 61 -16.88 -6.24 -4.74
CA PRO A 61 -16.03 -7.05 -3.87
C PRO A 61 -15.60 -8.38 -4.52
N GLU A 62 -16.48 -9.02 -5.29
CA GLU A 62 -16.21 -10.28 -5.99
C GLU A 62 -15.18 -10.09 -7.10
N PHE A 63 -15.29 -9.00 -7.87
CA PHE A 63 -14.31 -8.65 -8.89
C PHE A 63 -12.93 -8.46 -8.28
N ILE A 64 -12.85 -7.68 -7.19
CA ILE A 64 -11.60 -7.38 -6.47
C ILE A 64 -10.99 -8.67 -5.94
N THR A 65 -11.78 -9.50 -5.26
CA THR A 65 -11.31 -10.79 -4.73
C THR A 65 -10.76 -11.69 -5.84
N ARG A 66 -11.46 -11.78 -6.97
CA ARG A 66 -11.02 -12.56 -8.13
C ARG A 66 -9.72 -12.02 -8.72
N CYS A 67 -9.57 -10.70 -8.77
CA CYS A 67 -8.35 -10.06 -9.26
C CYS A 67 -7.15 -10.40 -8.37
N LEU A 68 -7.28 -10.23 -7.04
CA LEU A 68 -6.21 -10.54 -6.10
C LEU A 68 -5.83 -12.03 -6.10
N ARG A 69 -6.82 -12.94 -6.16
CA ARG A 69 -6.58 -14.37 -6.31
C ARG A 69 -5.80 -14.68 -7.59
N TYR A 70 -6.15 -14.04 -8.70
CA TYR A 70 -5.48 -14.23 -9.98
C TYR A 70 -3.98 -13.85 -9.87
N TYR A 71 -3.66 -12.71 -9.29
CA TYR A 71 -2.27 -12.31 -9.10
C TYR A 71 -1.51 -13.24 -8.14
N ALA A 72 -2.14 -13.70 -7.07
CA ALA A 72 -1.53 -14.64 -6.15
C ALA A 72 -1.24 -16.00 -6.80
N GLN A 73 -2.15 -16.51 -7.64
CA GLN A 73 -2.02 -17.83 -8.26
C GLN A 73 -1.19 -17.82 -9.55
N GLU A 74 -1.42 -16.83 -10.42
CA GLU A 74 -0.82 -16.78 -11.75
C GLU A 74 0.57 -16.12 -11.76
N TYR A 75 0.75 -15.10 -10.93
CA TYR A 75 2.01 -14.35 -10.84
C TYR A 75 2.81 -14.64 -9.57
N HIS A 76 2.26 -15.45 -8.65
CA HIS A 76 2.88 -15.80 -7.37
C HIS A 76 3.26 -14.57 -6.52
N VAL A 77 2.40 -13.54 -6.53
CA VAL A 77 2.57 -12.35 -5.71
C VAL A 77 2.34 -12.70 -4.24
N ASP A 78 3.24 -12.26 -3.35
CA ASP A 78 3.27 -12.63 -1.95
C ASP A 78 2.33 -11.80 -1.08
N GLY A 79 1.89 -10.65 -1.58
CA GLY A 79 0.97 -9.81 -0.83
C GLY A 79 0.41 -8.63 -1.59
N PHE A 80 -0.57 -7.98 -0.97
CA PHE A 80 -1.28 -6.85 -1.56
C PHE A 80 -1.51 -5.77 -0.52
N HIS A 81 -1.17 -4.54 -0.87
CA HIS A 81 -1.66 -3.36 -0.20
C HIS A 81 -2.89 -2.89 -0.97
N VAL A 82 -4.07 -3.14 -0.39
CA VAL A 82 -5.35 -2.90 -1.06
C VAL A 82 -5.84 -1.50 -0.72
N LEU A 83 -5.96 -0.69 -1.76
CA LEU A 83 -6.28 0.73 -1.68
C LEU A 83 -7.59 1.04 -2.43
N GLY A 84 -8.19 2.20 -2.11
CA GLY A 84 -9.43 2.66 -2.73
C GLY A 84 -10.66 2.12 -2.00
N GLU A 85 -11.70 1.74 -2.77
CA GLU A 85 -13.00 1.37 -2.23
C GLU A 85 -13.59 0.13 -2.92
N GLY A 86 -14.78 -0.31 -2.44
CA GLY A 86 -15.51 -1.42 -3.04
C GLY A 86 -15.07 -2.82 -2.60
N PHE A 87 -14.04 -2.96 -1.76
CA PHE A 87 -13.62 -4.26 -1.23
C PHE A 87 -14.11 -4.50 0.20
N ASN A 88 -14.37 -5.76 0.51
CA ASN A 88 -14.69 -6.21 1.85
C ASN A 88 -13.45 -6.84 2.49
N ARG A 89 -12.85 -6.14 3.45
CA ARG A 89 -11.60 -6.54 4.13
C ARG A 89 -11.74 -7.88 4.84
N GLU A 90 -12.85 -8.11 5.53
CA GLU A 90 -13.11 -9.39 6.20
C GLU A 90 -13.22 -10.56 5.23
N MET A 91 -13.89 -10.35 4.09
CA MET A 91 -14.00 -11.36 3.04
C MET A 91 -12.63 -11.73 2.48
N LEU A 92 -11.76 -10.74 2.24
CA LEU A 92 -10.39 -10.97 1.78
C LEU A 92 -9.55 -11.73 2.82
N LEU A 93 -9.63 -11.36 4.09
CA LEU A 93 -8.89 -12.02 5.18
C LEU A 93 -9.35 -13.46 5.44
N ARG A 94 -10.61 -13.78 5.14
CA ARG A 94 -11.19 -15.14 5.27
C ARG A 94 -11.03 -15.98 4.01
N ASP A 95 -10.49 -15.42 2.96
CA ASP A 95 -10.33 -16.09 1.69
C ASP A 95 -9.28 -17.21 1.75
N GLY A 96 -9.61 -18.41 1.30
CA GLY A 96 -8.72 -19.59 1.40
C GLY A 96 -7.43 -19.47 0.58
N ILE A 97 -7.47 -18.73 -0.55
CA ILE A 97 -6.29 -18.50 -1.41
C ILE A 97 -5.47 -17.34 -0.85
N LEU A 98 -6.14 -16.22 -0.55
CA LEU A 98 -5.48 -15.00 -0.08
C LEU A 98 -4.95 -15.13 1.36
N SER A 99 -5.43 -16.10 2.14
CA SER A 99 -4.87 -16.38 3.48
C SER A 99 -3.40 -16.77 3.48
N GLY A 100 -2.85 -17.16 2.32
CA GLY A 100 -1.42 -17.41 2.11
C GLY A 100 -0.60 -16.15 1.80
N ALA A 101 -1.26 -15.07 1.39
CA ALA A 101 -0.65 -13.79 1.02
C ALA A 101 -0.67 -12.79 2.19
N LYS A 102 0.18 -11.78 2.14
CA LYS A 102 0.12 -10.63 3.05
C LYS A 102 -0.94 -9.65 2.56
N LEU A 103 -1.89 -9.28 3.42
CA LEU A 103 -2.93 -8.32 3.10
C LEU A 103 -2.77 -7.07 3.97
N ILE A 104 -2.48 -5.94 3.34
CA ILE A 104 -2.23 -4.67 4.01
C ILE A 104 -3.43 -3.76 3.75
N PHE A 105 -4.01 -3.21 4.81
CA PHE A 105 -5.13 -2.29 4.74
C PHE A 105 -4.87 -1.01 5.51
N GLN A 106 -5.49 0.08 5.10
CA GLN A 106 -5.55 1.32 5.86
C GLN A 106 -6.83 1.36 6.71
N GLY A 107 -6.71 1.78 7.98
CA GLY A 107 -7.86 2.05 8.84
C GLY A 107 -8.81 0.87 9.04
N PHE A 108 -8.28 -0.32 9.25
CA PHE A 108 -9.07 -1.51 9.55
C PHE A 108 -8.84 -1.95 10.99
N ASP A 109 -9.94 -2.11 11.73
CA ASP A 109 -9.89 -2.57 13.12
C ASP A 109 -9.68 -4.09 13.18
N PHE A 110 -8.43 -4.51 13.16
CA PHE A 110 -8.04 -5.90 13.27
C PHE A 110 -8.36 -6.50 14.65
N ASP A 111 -8.33 -5.70 15.72
CA ASP A 111 -8.60 -6.19 17.07
C ASP A 111 -10.07 -6.58 17.22
N HIS A 112 -10.97 -5.76 16.67
CA HIS A 112 -12.38 -6.11 16.57
C HIS A 112 -12.61 -7.34 15.68
N PHE A 113 -11.93 -7.43 14.54
CA PHE A 113 -12.06 -8.55 13.62
C PHE A 113 -11.61 -9.87 14.23
N TYR A 114 -10.46 -9.89 14.90
CA TYR A 114 -9.93 -11.09 15.55
C TYR A 114 -10.55 -11.35 16.93
N ARG A 115 -11.31 -10.42 17.50
CA ARG A 115 -12.00 -10.54 18.80
C ARG A 115 -11.07 -10.98 19.92
N GLY A 116 -9.88 -10.43 19.97
CA GLY A 116 -8.85 -10.77 20.95
C GLY A 116 -8.22 -12.17 20.79
N LYS A 117 -8.51 -12.86 19.68
CA LYS A 117 -7.89 -14.17 19.38
C LYS A 117 -6.74 -14.01 18.42
N LEU A 118 -5.64 -14.70 18.68
CA LEU A 118 -4.55 -14.78 17.72
C LEU A 118 -4.98 -15.61 16.50
N PRO A 119 -4.89 -15.07 15.28
CA PRO A 119 -5.19 -15.83 14.09
C PRO A 119 -4.15 -16.94 13.88
N ALA A 120 -4.58 -18.08 13.36
CA ALA A 120 -3.68 -19.19 13.01
C ALA A 120 -2.63 -18.77 11.95
N ARG A 121 -2.99 -17.83 11.08
CA ARG A 121 -2.08 -17.19 10.13
C ARG A 121 -2.22 -15.67 10.24
N ARG A 122 -1.11 -14.99 10.50
CA ARG A 122 -1.04 -13.52 10.54
C ARG A 122 -0.84 -12.97 9.13
N CYS A 123 -1.87 -13.06 8.28
CA CYS A 123 -1.81 -12.53 6.91
C CYS A 123 -2.17 -11.04 6.83
N GLY A 124 -2.91 -10.52 7.80
CA GLY A 124 -3.34 -9.13 7.85
C GLY A 124 -2.30 -8.19 8.46
N ALA A 125 -2.17 -7.00 7.88
CA ALA A 125 -1.35 -5.91 8.42
C ALA A 125 -2.06 -4.56 8.22
N GLU A 126 -1.87 -3.66 9.17
CA GLU A 126 -2.31 -2.28 9.09
C GLU A 126 -1.21 -1.38 8.52
N SER A 127 -1.55 -0.57 7.55
CA SER A 127 -0.77 0.60 7.14
C SER A 127 -1.13 1.77 8.05
N ASN A 128 -0.25 2.07 9.02
CA ASN A 128 -0.56 2.96 10.13
C ASN A 128 -0.46 4.44 9.74
N MET A 129 -1.59 5.00 9.31
CA MET A 129 -1.70 6.40 8.93
C MET A 129 -1.56 7.35 10.12
N ASN A 130 -2.00 6.94 11.31
CA ASN A 130 -1.87 7.77 12.52
C ASN A 130 -0.40 7.95 12.88
N PHE A 131 0.39 6.88 12.81
CA PHE A 131 1.83 6.97 12.95
C PHE A 131 2.45 7.95 11.96
N LEU A 132 2.08 7.86 10.68
CA LEU A 132 2.56 8.75 9.64
C LEU A 132 2.30 10.23 9.99
N GLN A 133 1.05 10.55 10.36
CA GLN A 133 0.64 11.94 10.65
C GLN A 133 1.33 12.49 11.91
N ASP A 134 1.31 11.72 13.00
CA ASP A 134 1.86 12.16 14.27
C ASP A 134 3.39 12.30 14.22
N MET A 135 4.06 11.35 13.56
CA MET A 135 5.52 11.42 13.41
C MET A 135 5.97 12.53 12.46
N ARG A 136 5.18 12.87 11.43
CA ARG A 136 5.46 14.04 10.58
C ARG A 136 5.35 15.33 11.39
N ARG A 137 4.32 15.49 12.22
CA ARG A 137 4.13 16.62 13.10
C ARG A 137 5.24 16.71 14.14
N PHE A 138 5.63 15.58 14.73
CA PHE A 138 6.76 15.52 15.65
C PHE A 138 8.08 15.98 14.99
N LEU A 139 8.38 15.53 13.77
CA LEU A 139 9.57 15.96 13.02
C LEU A 139 9.56 17.44 12.64
N LYS A 140 8.37 18.01 12.42
CA LYS A 140 8.19 19.46 12.19
C LYS A 140 8.31 20.29 13.48
N SER A 141 8.49 19.64 14.62
CA SER A 141 8.54 20.26 15.95
C SER A 141 7.22 20.92 16.38
N ASP A 142 6.08 20.37 15.94
CA ASP A 142 4.77 20.80 16.43
C ASP A 142 4.66 20.55 17.93
N GLU A 143 4.07 21.49 18.67
CA GLU A 143 3.90 21.38 20.12
C GLU A 143 3.02 20.16 20.51
N GLY A 144 3.35 19.54 21.65
CA GLY A 144 2.56 18.43 22.23
C GLY A 144 2.72 17.08 21.54
N MET A 145 3.58 16.93 20.52
CA MET A 145 3.71 15.69 19.76
C MET A 145 4.63 14.64 20.39
N VAL A 146 5.36 14.96 21.46
CA VAL A 146 6.27 14.02 22.12
C VAL A 146 5.52 12.83 22.71
N GLU A 147 4.37 13.04 23.35
CA GLU A 147 3.56 11.98 23.93
C GLU A 147 2.98 11.06 22.86
N ALA A 148 2.47 11.61 21.75
CA ALA A 148 1.96 10.83 20.63
C ALA A 148 3.06 9.98 19.98
N ALA A 149 4.24 10.54 19.74
CA ALA A 149 5.39 9.82 19.23
C ALA A 149 5.84 8.67 20.17
N ALA A 150 5.92 8.94 21.46
CA ALA A 150 6.27 7.95 22.49
C ALA A 150 5.22 6.85 22.59
N TRP A 151 3.93 7.18 22.43
CA TRP A 151 2.84 6.20 22.40
C TRP A 151 3.01 5.25 21.23
N HIS A 152 3.22 5.74 20.03
CA HIS A 152 3.40 4.93 18.82
C HIS A 152 4.62 4.00 18.89
N ILE A 153 5.70 4.42 19.54
CA ILE A 153 6.89 3.58 19.72
C ILE A 153 6.62 2.42 20.69
N ARG A 154 5.78 2.65 21.70
CA ARG A 154 5.51 1.67 22.76
C ARG A 154 4.37 0.71 22.44
N HIS A 155 3.42 1.11 21.58
CA HIS A 155 2.19 0.37 21.33
C HIS A 155 2.18 -0.22 19.92
N ASN A 156 2.48 -1.51 19.85
CA ASN A 156 2.32 -2.32 18.64
C ASN A 156 1.29 -3.42 18.93
N SER A 157 0.48 -3.75 17.93
CA SER A 157 -0.48 -4.85 18.07
C SER A 157 0.24 -6.20 18.11
N GLU A 158 -0.24 -7.10 18.96
CA GLU A 158 0.20 -8.49 18.99
C GLU A 158 -0.58 -9.40 18.02
N ASN A 159 -1.75 -8.95 17.55
CA ASN A 159 -2.69 -9.75 16.78
C ASN A 159 -2.45 -9.68 15.25
N HIS A 160 -1.92 -8.57 14.77
CA HIS A 160 -1.68 -8.33 13.34
C HIS A 160 -0.36 -7.58 13.12
N GLY A 161 0.09 -7.52 11.87
CA GLY A 161 1.23 -6.70 11.49
C GLY A 161 0.87 -5.21 11.51
N VAL A 162 1.78 -4.37 12.00
CA VAL A 162 1.65 -2.91 11.93
C VAL A 162 2.82 -2.37 11.13
N ILE A 163 2.53 -1.65 10.04
CA ILE A 163 3.53 -1.02 9.19
C ILE A 163 3.57 0.46 9.54
N ASN A 164 4.58 0.82 10.31
CA ASN A 164 4.88 2.20 10.68
C ASN A 164 5.81 2.81 9.61
N TYR A 165 5.43 3.96 9.08
CA TYR A 165 6.19 4.66 8.04
C TYR A 165 6.02 6.17 8.16
N MET A 166 7.04 6.93 7.78
CA MET A 166 7.02 8.39 7.80
C MET A 166 6.90 8.99 6.40
N VAL A 167 7.22 8.21 5.39
CA VAL A 167 7.20 8.62 3.98
C VAL A 167 6.57 7.51 3.16
N CYS A 168 5.70 7.89 2.25
CA CYS A 168 5.14 7.01 1.24
C CYS A 168 5.20 7.69 -0.13
N GLN A 169 4.61 7.07 -1.14
CA GLN A 169 4.53 7.65 -2.47
C GLN A 169 3.63 8.90 -2.52
N ASP A 170 2.74 9.06 -1.55
CA ASP A 170 1.89 10.23 -1.40
C ASP A 170 2.46 11.18 -0.35
N GLY A 171 2.38 12.49 -0.62
CA GLY A 171 2.84 13.51 0.29
C GLY A 171 4.35 13.84 0.17
N PHE A 172 4.92 14.38 1.22
CA PHE A 172 6.30 14.87 1.25
C PHE A 172 7.33 13.74 1.25
N THR A 173 8.47 13.95 0.61
CA THR A 173 9.70 13.19 0.91
C THR A 173 10.23 13.61 2.27
N MET A 174 11.17 12.84 2.85
CA MET A 174 11.82 13.24 4.12
C MET A 174 12.48 14.61 4.01
N ASN A 175 13.13 14.90 2.88
CA ASN A 175 13.75 16.21 2.65
C ASN A 175 12.70 17.32 2.54
N ASP A 176 11.63 17.09 1.80
CA ASP A 176 10.58 18.10 1.64
C ASP A 176 9.85 18.38 2.96
N LEU A 177 9.66 17.33 3.79
CA LEU A 177 9.00 17.43 5.09
C LEU A 177 9.70 18.43 6.03
N VAL A 178 11.04 18.47 6.02
CA VAL A 178 11.85 19.34 6.88
C VAL A 178 12.28 20.63 6.20
N SER A 179 12.05 20.77 4.90
CA SER A 179 12.50 21.94 4.11
C SER A 179 11.38 22.89 3.72
N TYR A 180 10.13 22.43 3.68
CA TYR A 180 9.00 23.22 3.20
C TYR A 180 7.85 23.28 4.22
N ASN A 181 7.28 24.46 4.38
CA ASN A 181 6.08 24.67 5.20
C ASN A 181 4.78 24.27 4.47
N TYR A 182 4.80 24.33 3.13
CA TYR A 182 3.65 24.03 2.28
C TYR A 182 4.06 23.10 1.14
N LYS A 183 3.08 22.39 0.56
CA LYS A 183 3.32 21.52 -0.60
C LYS A 183 3.63 22.34 -1.85
N HIS A 184 4.51 21.80 -2.69
CA HIS A 184 4.94 22.39 -3.96
C HIS A 184 4.72 21.37 -5.09
N ASN A 185 3.46 21.14 -5.47
CA ASN A 185 3.04 20.19 -6.49
C ASN A 185 2.55 20.88 -7.77
N GLU A 186 2.83 22.16 -7.96
CA GLU A 186 2.40 22.96 -9.11
C GLU A 186 2.81 22.33 -10.46
N ALA A 187 3.97 21.68 -10.47
CA ALA A 187 4.49 20.99 -11.65
C ALA A 187 3.69 19.74 -12.05
N ASN A 188 2.77 19.24 -11.20
CA ASN A 188 1.93 18.10 -11.51
C ASN A 188 0.73 18.45 -12.41
N GLY A 189 0.44 19.75 -12.60
CA GLY A 189 -0.64 20.22 -13.47
C GLY A 189 -2.03 20.12 -12.85
N GLU A 190 -2.13 19.90 -11.54
CA GLU A 190 -3.38 19.75 -10.79
C GLU A 190 -3.63 20.95 -9.84
N GLY A 191 -3.01 22.09 -10.14
CA GLY A 191 -3.19 23.33 -9.37
C GLY A 191 -2.75 23.21 -7.90
N ASN A 192 -1.79 22.34 -7.59
CA ASN A 192 -1.30 22.07 -6.24
C ASN A 192 -2.38 21.48 -5.28
N GLN A 193 -3.43 20.85 -5.85
CA GLN A 193 -4.51 20.24 -5.05
C GLN A 193 -4.26 18.77 -4.72
N ASP A 194 -3.34 18.12 -5.41
CA ASP A 194 -2.94 16.74 -5.20
C ASP A 194 -2.02 16.55 -3.99
N GLY A 195 -2.04 15.32 -3.46
CA GLY A 195 -1.23 14.93 -2.31
C GLY A 195 -1.69 15.54 -0.98
N SER A 196 -1.04 15.14 0.11
CA SER A 196 -1.28 15.66 1.45
C SER A 196 -0.49 16.95 1.70
N SER A 197 -1.07 17.86 2.46
CA SER A 197 -0.43 19.10 2.97
C SER A 197 0.12 18.88 4.36
#